data_e8330f797ecf38bec243164cfd40ee93
#
_entry.id   e8330f797ecf38bec243164cfd40ee93
#
_cell.length_a   1.000
_cell.length_b   1.000
_cell.length_c   1.000
_cell.angle_alpha   90.00
_cell.angle_beta   90.00
_cell.angle_gamma   90.00
#
_symmetry.space_group_name_H-M   'P 1'
#
loop_
_entity.id
_entity.type
_entity.pdbx_description
1 polymer ?
#
loop_
_entity_poly.entity_id
_entity_poly.type
_entity_poly.pdbx_seq_one_letter_code
_entity_poly.pdbx_strand_id
1 'polypeptide(L)'
;MRFASLGSGSRGNALLVEAGATRLLLDCGFGPRETVAKLGRLGLAPEDLSGILVTHEHSDHIGGAFKLATRHRLAVWMTHGTFAAAPQGRSGIPRVELIDSQQSFQVGDLEIQPFPVPHDAREPVQFVFSDGRHRLGVVTDLGSSTPHVQRMLTGCDALVLECNHDEDMLQRGNYPPHLKRRIAGRFGHLDNAAAAALLSALDNCKLQHLIAAHLSQQNNTADLARKALAGVLGCAEAWVGVADQDEGFGWRALSLC
;
A
#
# COMPACT_ATOMS: atom_id res chain seq x y z
N MET A 1 15.82 -7.03 -3.57
CA MET A 1 14.76 -6.30 -2.83
C MET A 1 13.90 -7.28 -2.06
N ARG A 2 13.38 -6.90 -0.88
CA ARG A 2 12.37 -7.65 -0.13
C ARG A 2 11.35 -6.71 0.50
N PHE A 3 10.18 -7.23 0.84
CA PHE A 3 9.10 -6.45 1.42
C PHE A 3 8.30 -7.28 2.44
N ALA A 4 7.65 -6.59 3.39
CA ALA A 4 6.81 -7.19 4.42
C ALA A 4 5.72 -6.21 4.84
N SER A 5 4.58 -6.70 5.33
CA SER A 5 3.51 -5.85 5.84
C SER A 5 3.40 -5.95 7.35
N LEU A 6 3.24 -4.81 8.01
CA LEU A 6 2.91 -4.75 9.44
C LEU A 6 1.40 -4.90 9.66
N GLY A 7 0.59 -4.68 8.63
CA GLY A 7 -0.86 -4.80 8.60
C GLY A 7 -1.44 -3.97 7.46
N SER A 8 -2.64 -4.34 6.97
CA SER A 8 -3.30 -3.65 5.85
C SER A 8 -4.81 -3.71 5.95
N GLY A 9 -5.45 -2.54 5.91
CA GLY A 9 -6.90 -2.36 5.97
C GLY A 9 -7.29 -1.07 6.70
N SER A 10 -8.58 -0.83 6.88
CA SER A 10 -9.14 0.43 7.37
C SER A 10 -8.79 0.83 8.82
N ARG A 11 -8.09 -0.01 9.56
CA ARG A 11 -7.58 0.32 10.91
C ARG A 11 -6.11 0.73 10.91
N GLY A 12 -5.41 0.58 9.79
CA GLY A 12 -4.02 0.98 9.62
C GLY A 12 -3.33 0.17 8.55
N ASN A 13 -2.51 0.87 7.78
CA ASN A 13 -1.67 0.31 6.72
C ASN A 13 -0.21 0.65 7.03
N ALA A 14 0.67 -0.30 6.84
CA ALA A 14 2.11 -0.09 6.92
C ALA A 14 2.84 -1.23 6.21
N LEU A 15 3.61 -0.90 5.17
CA LEU A 15 4.39 -1.83 4.37
C LEU A 15 5.87 -1.47 4.45
N LEU A 16 6.72 -2.45 4.67
CA LEU A 16 8.18 -2.30 4.63
C LEU A 16 8.71 -2.68 3.25
N VAL A 17 9.58 -1.84 2.70
CA VAL A 17 10.35 -2.12 1.48
C VAL A 17 11.84 -1.96 1.79
N GLU A 18 12.64 -2.97 1.47
CA GLU A 18 14.07 -3.01 1.76
C GLU A 18 14.88 -3.40 0.53
N ALA A 19 15.93 -2.61 0.25
CA ALA A 19 16.99 -2.95 -0.69
C ALA A 19 18.34 -2.46 -0.14
N GLY A 20 19.36 -3.29 -0.21
CA GLY A 20 20.68 -2.95 0.32
C GLY A 20 20.61 -2.53 1.79
N ALA A 21 21.08 -1.31 2.08
CA ALA A 21 21.04 -0.70 3.42
C ALA A 21 19.77 0.15 3.65
N THR A 22 18.94 0.34 2.62
CA THR A 22 17.77 1.23 2.67
C THR A 22 16.52 0.47 3.06
N ARG A 23 15.79 1.01 4.04
CA ARG A 23 14.53 0.43 4.52
C ARG A 23 13.49 1.53 4.72
N LEU A 24 12.46 1.50 3.91
CA LEU A 24 11.37 2.47 3.93
C LEU A 24 10.10 1.85 4.49
N LEU A 25 9.39 2.64 5.29
CA LEU A 25 8.03 2.33 5.72
C LEU A 25 7.07 3.10 4.80
N LEU A 26 6.29 2.39 4.00
CA LEU A 26 5.20 2.96 3.22
C LEU A 26 3.94 2.96 4.09
N ASP A 27 3.44 4.15 4.37
CA ASP A 27 2.39 4.46 5.33
C ASP A 27 2.72 4.06 6.79
N CYS A 28 2.05 4.70 7.71
CA CYS A 28 2.13 4.41 9.13
C CYS A 28 0.80 4.81 9.77
N GLY A 29 -0.25 4.03 9.49
CA GLY A 29 -1.59 4.24 10.01
C GLY A 29 -1.74 3.82 11.47
N PHE A 30 -0.89 2.90 11.93
CA PHE A 30 -0.89 2.43 13.32
C PHE A 30 -0.29 3.45 14.28
N GLY A 31 -0.73 3.41 15.54
CA GLY A 31 -0.11 4.23 16.59
C GLY A 31 1.37 3.88 16.80
N PRO A 32 2.22 4.82 17.27
CA PRO A 32 3.67 4.58 17.38
C PRO A 32 4.06 3.35 18.20
N ARG A 33 3.37 3.09 19.32
CA ARG A 33 3.63 1.89 20.15
C ARG A 33 3.34 0.60 19.41
N GLU A 34 2.23 0.58 18.68
CA GLU A 34 1.82 -0.55 17.87
C GLU A 34 2.78 -0.77 16.70
N THR A 35 3.16 0.29 15.99
CA THR A 35 4.16 0.22 14.91
C THR A 35 5.48 -0.37 15.41
N VAL A 36 5.98 0.09 16.56
CA VAL A 36 7.21 -0.44 17.16
C VAL A 36 7.07 -1.94 17.50
N ALA A 37 5.96 -2.34 18.09
CA ALA A 37 5.71 -3.75 18.39
C ALA A 37 5.65 -4.62 17.12
N LYS A 38 4.99 -4.11 16.06
CA LYS A 38 4.89 -4.79 14.76
C LYS A 38 6.25 -4.87 14.04
N LEU A 39 7.08 -3.83 14.09
CA LEU A 39 8.46 -3.86 13.61
C LEU A 39 9.28 -4.93 14.34
N GLY A 40 9.14 -5.02 15.67
CA GLY A 40 9.83 -6.01 16.49
C GLY A 40 9.54 -7.47 16.09
N ARG A 41 8.33 -7.76 15.56
CA ARG A 41 8.00 -9.10 15.01
C ARG A 41 8.85 -9.47 13.78
N LEU A 42 9.34 -8.47 13.05
CA LEU A 42 10.24 -8.63 11.90
C LEU A 42 11.71 -8.48 12.27
N GLY A 43 12.04 -8.39 13.58
CA GLY A 43 13.39 -8.18 14.06
C GLY A 43 13.92 -6.78 13.86
N LEU A 44 13.04 -5.77 13.74
CA LEU A 44 13.40 -4.39 13.45
C LEU A 44 13.05 -3.46 14.61
N ALA A 45 13.81 -2.37 14.69
CA ALA A 45 13.51 -1.20 15.50
C ALA A 45 13.24 0.01 14.60
N PRO A 46 12.58 1.07 15.08
CA PRO A 46 12.37 2.28 14.28
C PRO A 46 13.66 2.93 13.76
N GLU A 47 14.76 2.76 14.48
CA GLU A 47 16.09 3.26 14.12
C GLU A 47 16.68 2.57 12.88
N ASP A 48 16.15 1.40 12.50
CA ASP A 48 16.53 0.68 11.29
C ASP A 48 15.87 1.26 10.04
N LEU A 49 14.89 2.16 10.20
CA LEU A 49 14.18 2.78 9.09
C LEU A 49 14.96 3.96 8.52
N SER A 50 15.05 4.04 7.20
CA SER A 50 15.58 5.21 6.47
C SER A 50 14.56 6.36 6.42
N GLY A 51 13.27 6.08 6.59
CA GLY A 51 12.20 7.05 6.66
C GLY A 51 10.83 6.48 6.32
N ILE A 52 9.85 7.38 6.17
CA ILE A 52 8.43 7.04 5.96
C ILE A 52 7.96 7.70 4.67
N LEU A 53 7.33 6.94 3.79
CA LEU A 53 6.56 7.44 2.65
C LEU A 53 5.08 7.45 3.02
N VAL A 54 4.35 8.48 2.61
CA VAL A 54 2.90 8.57 2.86
C VAL A 54 2.17 8.69 1.54
N THR A 55 1.20 7.81 1.32
CA THR A 55 0.39 7.77 0.09
C THR A 55 -0.61 8.92 0.05
N HIS A 56 -1.33 9.14 1.15
CA HIS A 56 -2.34 10.19 1.29
C HIS A 56 -2.69 10.45 2.77
N GLU A 57 -3.57 11.42 3.03
CA GLU A 57 -3.84 11.96 4.37
C GLU A 57 -4.86 11.19 5.21
N HIS A 58 -5.47 10.11 4.74
CA HIS A 58 -6.42 9.32 5.55
C HIS A 58 -5.74 8.74 6.78
N SER A 59 -6.49 8.66 7.88
CA SER A 59 -5.95 8.31 9.20
C SER A 59 -5.31 6.93 9.28
N ASP A 60 -5.80 5.98 8.50
CA ASP A 60 -5.27 4.62 8.40
C ASP A 60 -3.99 4.51 7.55
N HIS A 61 -3.51 5.63 7.00
CA HIS A 61 -2.23 5.76 6.29
C HIS A 61 -1.25 6.70 7.00
N ILE A 62 -1.69 7.88 7.44
CA ILE A 62 -0.81 8.89 8.05
C ILE A 62 -0.87 8.94 9.59
N GLY A 63 -1.83 8.27 10.22
CA GLY A 63 -2.20 8.47 11.62
C GLY A 63 -1.07 8.40 12.64
N GLY A 64 -0.10 7.52 12.44
CA GLY A 64 1.10 7.38 13.27
C GLY A 64 2.35 8.04 12.72
N ALA A 65 2.38 8.38 11.43
CA ALA A 65 3.59 8.76 10.70
C ALA A 65 4.35 9.92 11.36
N PHE A 66 3.67 11.03 11.65
CA PHE A 66 4.32 12.21 12.23
C PHE A 66 4.84 11.95 13.64
N LYS A 67 4.10 11.21 14.46
CA LYS A 67 4.51 10.90 15.84
C LYS A 67 5.73 9.97 15.85
N LEU A 68 5.73 8.96 14.98
CA LEU A 68 6.86 8.04 14.82
C LEU A 68 8.10 8.80 14.30
N ALA A 69 7.94 9.59 13.25
CA ALA A 69 9.00 10.38 12.63
C ALA A 69 9.64 11.38 13.61
N THR A 70 8.83 12.11 14.37
CA THR A 70 9.32 13.04 15.37
C THR A 70 10.13 12.32 16.45
N ARG A 71 9.61 11.20 16.96
CA ARG A 71 10.25 10.45 18.05
C ARG A 71 11.60 9.84 17.66
N HIS A 72 11.69 9.34 16.42
CA HIS A 72 12.87 8.61 15.93
C HIS A 72 13.67 9.38 14.88
N ARG A 73 13.37 10.68 14.68
CA ARG A 73 14.07 11.60 13.75
C ARG A 73 14.09 11.10 12.31
N LEU A 74 13.00 10.46 11.87
CA LEU A 74 12.86 9.96 10.51
C LEU A 74 12.42 11.08 9.56
N ALA A 75 12.88 11.04 8.32
CA ALA A 75 12.34 11.84 7.23
C ALA A 75 10.96 11.29 6.80
N VAL A 76 10.08 12.18 6.33
CA VAL A 76 8.76 11.80 5.80
C VAL A 76 8.61 12.40 4.41
N TRP A 77 8.33 11.57 3.43
CA TRP A 77 8.04 11.98 2.04
C TRP A 77 6.54 11.89 1.78
N MET A 78 5.97 12.93 1.19
CA MET A 78 4.56 12.98 0.78
C MET A 78 4.34 14.08 -0.26
N THR A 79 3.22 14.02 -0.97
CA THR A 79 2.84 15.09 -1.90
C THR A 79 2.47 16.38 -1.16
N HIS A 80 2.50 17.50 -1.89
CA HIS A 80 2.10 18.80 -1.33
C HIS A 80 0.64 18.78 -0.85
N GLY A 81 -0.27 18.18 -1.62
CA GLY A 81 -1.69 18.08 -1.27
C GLY A 81 -1.91 17.25 -0.02
N THR A 82 -1.26 16.09 0.11
CA THR A 82 -1.27 15.25 1.31
C THR A 82 -0.76 16.03 2.53
N PHE A 83 0.37 16.74 2.38
CA PHE A 83 0.90 17.58 3.47
C PHE A 83 -0.05 18.70 3.88
N ALA A 84 -0.69 19.37 2.91
CA ALA A 84 -1.62 20.45 3.18
C ALA A 84 -2.89 19.96 3.90
N ALA A 85 -3.36 18.75 3.59
CA ALA A 85 -4.55 18.12 4.18
C ALA A 85 -4.25 17.32 5.46
N ALA A 86 -2.97 17.05 5.75
CA ALA A 86 -2.57 16.25 6.92
C ALA A 86 -3.12 16.84 8.25
N PRO A 87 -3.49 15.97 9.21
CA PRO A 87 -4.00 16.40 10.50
C PRO A 87 -3.09 17.42 11.22
N GLN A 88 -3.69 18.30 12.04
CA GLN A 88 -2.92 19.25 12.86
C GLN A 88 -1.95 18.49 13.78
N GLY A 89 -0.77 19.05 14.01
CA GLY A 89 0.30 18.42 14.81
C GLY A 89 1.61 18.26 14.06
N ARG A 90 1.78 18.97 12.96
CA ARG A 90 2.99 19.00 12.10
C ARG A 90 4.20 19.66 12.80
N SER A 91 3.99 20.35 13.91
CA SER A 91 5.06 20.97 14.69
C SER A 91 5.94 19.89 15.32
N GLY A 92 7.24 19.99 15.09
CA GLY A 92 8.24 19.08 15.65
C GLY A 92 8.66 17.94 14.73
N ILE A 93 8.12 17.81 13.51
CA ILE A 93 8.64 16.87 12.52
C ILE A 93 10.00 17.37 12.06
N PRO A 94 11.07 16.58 12.22
CA PRO A 94 12.43 17.07 11.94
C PRO A 94 12.68 17.32 10.45
N ARG A 95 11.99 16.56 9.56
CA ARG A 95 12.19 16.65 8.13
C ARG A 95 10.97 16.13 7.36
N VAL A 96 10.34 17.02 6.58
CA VAL A 96 9.33 16.67 5.59
C VAL A 96 9.86 17.02 4.21
N GLU A 97 9.90 16.04 3.33
CA GLU A 97 10.30 16.18 1.93
C GLU A 97 9.05 16.11 1.06
N LEU A 98 8.77 17.21 0.37
CA LEU A 98 7.66 17.24 -0.57
C LEU A 98 8.08 16.60 -1.89
N ILE A 99 7.29 15.64 -2.36
CA ILE A 99 7.51 14.95 -3.62
C ILE A 99 6.52 15.40 -4.68
N ASP A 100 6.96 15.34 -5.94
CA ASP A 100 6.09 15.49 -7.10
C ASP A 100 5.42 14.15 -7.38
N SER A 101 4.10 14.16 -7.60
CA SER A 101 3.30 12.96 -7.84
C SER A 101 3.62 12.21 -9.15
N GLN A 102 4.51 12.76 -10.00
CA GLN A 102 4.88 12.20 -11.30
C GLN A 102 6.39 12.08 -11.53
N GLN A 103 7.22 12.49 -10.56
CA GLN A 103 8.68 12.43 -10.69
C GLN A 103 9.27 11.37 -9.78
N SER A 104 10.07 10.48 -10.36
CA SER A 104 10.86 9.52 -9.58
C SER A 104 11.93 10.23 -8.77
N PHE A 105 12.20 9.69 -7.59
CA PHE A 105 13.28 10.15 -6.72
C PHE A 105 14.00 8.97 -6.07
N GLN A 106 15.16 9.23 -5.52
CA GLN A 106 16.03 8.21 -4.92
C GLN A 106 16.09 8.38 -3.40
N VAL A 107 15.96 7.27 -2.68
CA VAL A 107 16.32 7.20 -1.26
C VAL A 107 17.25 6.01 -1.08
N GLY A 108 18.54 6.27 -0.85
CA GLY A 108 19.55 5.22 -0.73
C GLY A 108 19.58 4.28 -1.93
N ASP A 109 19.34 2.99 -1.69
CA ASP A 109 19.37 1.93 -2.69
C ASP A 109 18.02 1.71 -3.42
N LEU A 110 17.01 2.55 -3.15
CA LEU A 110 15.69 2.46 -3.74
C LEU A 110 15.37 3.67 -4.61
N GLU A 111 15.02 3.44 -5.87
CA GLU A 111 14.29 4.38 -6.71
C GLU A 111 12.79 4.24 -6.40
N ILE A 112 12.14 5.37 -6.14
CA ILE A 112 10.71 5.46 -5.81
C ILE A 112 10.01 6.23 -6.92
N GLN A 113 9.05 5.61 -7.55
CA GLN A 113 8.24 6.21 -8.60
C GLN A 113 6.80 6.40 -8.09
N PRO A 114 6.43 7.60 -7.65
CA PRO A 114 5.05 7.92 -7.31
C PRO A 114 4.20 8.00 -8.57
N PHE A 115 2.91 7.69 -8.44
CA PHE A 115 1.93 7.91 -9.48
C PHE A 115 0.56 8.25 -8.89
N PRO A 116 -0.14 9.27 -9.46
CA PRO A 116 -1.44 9.69 -8.98
C PRO A 116 -2.51 8.64 -9.27
N VAL A 117 -3.43 8.50 -8.35
CA VAL A 117 -4.53 7.52 -8.42
C VAL A 117 -5.89 8.18 -8.17
N PRO A 118 -6.98 7.66 -8.78
CA PRO A 118 -8.32 8.06 -8.40
C PRO A 118 -8.66 7.57 -6.99
N HIS A 119 -8.64 8.47 -6.01
CA HIS A 119 -9.08 8.21 -4.65
C HIS A 119 -9.59 9.51 -4.02
N ASP A 120 -10.46 9.43 -3.00
CA ASP A 120 -11.10 10.56 -2.36
C ASP A 120 -10.20 11.26 -1.30
N ALA A 121 -9.00 11.62 -1.74
CA ALA A 121 -7.99 12.35 -0.99
C ALA A 121 -7.48 13.58 -1.77
N ARG A 122 -6.68 14.43 -1.15
CA ARG A 122 -6.28 15.72 -1.73
C ARG A 122 -5.31 15.59 -2.90
N GLU A 123 -4.30 14.74 -2.78
CA GLU A 123 -3.31 14.44 -3.81
C GLU A 123 -2.76 13.01 -3.58
N PRO A 124 -3.63 12.00 -3.76
CA PRO A 124 -3.27 10.63 -3.46
C PRO A 124 -2.31 10.07 -4.50
N VAL A 125 -1.27 9.39 -4.04
CA VAL A 125 -0.32 8.67 -4.87
C VAL A 125 -0.17 7.24 -4.39
N GLN A 126 0.22 6.38 -5.32
CA GLN A 126 0.73 5.04 -5.04
C GLN A 126 2.16 4.94 -5.57
N PHE A 127 2.85 3.83 -5.36
CA PHE A 127 4.27 3.77 -5.61
C PHE A 127 4.71 2.50 -6.34
N VAL A 128 5.68 2.67 -7.23
CA VAL A 128 6.53 1.57 -7.69
C VAL A 128 7.92 1.78 -7.12
N PHE A 129 8.47 0.76 -6.49
CA PHE A 129 9.83 0.72 -5.96
C PHE A 129 10.72 -0.07 -6.90
N SER A 130 11.97 0.38 -7.09
CA SER A 130 12.98 -0.37 -7.84
C SER A 130 14.32 -0.35 -7.12
N ASP A 131 15.03 -1.48 -7.16
CA ASP A 131 16.44 -1.59 -6.76
C ASP A 131 17.40 -1.65 -7.97
N GLY A 132 16.90 -1.26 -9.15
CA GLY A 132 17.59 -1.35 -10.43
C GLY A 132 17.52 -2.73 -11.09
N ARG A 133 16.99 -3.75 -10.40
CA ARG A 133 16.84 -5.14 -10.89
C ARG A 133 15.41 -5.62 -10.82
N HIS A 134 14.72 -5.29 -9.76
CA HIS A 134 13.33 -5.71 -9.47
C HIS A 134 12.44 -4.51 -9.33
N ARG A 135 11.14 -4.73 -9.57
CA ARG A 135 10.09 -3.72 -9.41
C ARG A 135 8.97 -4.27 -8.52
N LEU A 136 8.64 -3.52 -7.48
CA LEU A 136 7.51 -3.78 -6.60
C LEU A 136 6.46 -2.69 -6.80
N GLY A 137 5.29 -3.05 -7.31
CA GLY A 137 4.13 -2.14 -7.37
C GLY A 137 3.26 -2.27 -6.12
N VAL A 138 2.87 -1.15 -5.54
CA VAL A 138 1.96 -1.10 -4.40
C VAL A 138 0.79 -0.20 -4.73
N VAL A 139 -0.43 -0.73 -4.55
CA VAL A 139 -1.70 -0.02 -4.74
C VAL A 139 -2.68 -0.48 -3.67
N THR A 140 -2.98 0.37 -2.71
CA THR A 140 -3.85 0.05 -1.58
C THR A 140 -5.14 0.85 -1.53
N ASP A 141 -5.26 1.96 -2.19
CA ASP A 141 -6.45 2.81 -2.24
C ASP A 141 -6.63 3.32 -3.65
N LEU A 142 -7.44 2.60 -4.39
CA LEU A 142 -7.68 2.84 -5.80
C LEU A 142 -9.18 2.72 -6.11
N GLY A 143 -9.82 3.83 -6.41
CA GLY A 143 -11.25 3.81 -6.74
C GLY A 143 -11.55 3.26 -8.13
N SER A 144 -10.62 3.37 -9.07
CA SER A 144 -10.81 2.86 -10.43
C SER A 144 -9.47 2.69 -11.16
N SER A 145 -9.36 1.64 -11.97
CA SER A 145 -8.22 1.43 -12.88
C SER A 145 -8.20 2.50 -13.97
N THR A 146 -7.01 3.03 -14.26
CA THR A 146 -6.78 3.94 -15.38
C THR A 146 -5.64 3.44 -16.26
N PRO A 147 -5.56 3.88 -17.54
CA PRO A 147 -4.42 3.53 -18.40
C PRO A 147 -3.07 3.96 -17.80
N HIS A 148 -3.04 5.01 -16.98
CA HIS A 148 -1.83 5.43 -16.27
C HIS A 148 -1.44 4.41 -15.20
N VAL A 149 -2.37 4.02 -14.32
CA VAL A 149 -2.15 2.98 -13.30
C VAL A 149 -1.66 1.67 -13.93
N GLN A 150 -2.28 1.23 -15.03
CA GLN A 150 -1.87 0.03 -15.74
C GLN A 150 -0.43 0.13 -16.26
N ARG A 151 -0.05 1.26 -16.89
CA ARG A 151 1.34 1.47 -17.34
C ARG A 151 2.35 1.44 -16.21
N MET A 152 2.00 1.98 -15.04
CA MET A 152 2.90 2.01 -13.89
C MET A 152 3.16 0.61 -13.32
N LEU A 153 2.12 -0.23 -13.25
CA LEU A 153 2.16 -1.54 -12.63
C LEU A 153 2.60 -2.66 -13.57
N THR A 154 2.54 -2.45 -14.89
CA THR A 154 2.98 -3.45 -15.89
C THR A 154 4.45 -3.81 -15.69
N GLY A 155 4.77 -5.12 -15.75
CA GLY A 155 6.13 -5.67 -15.67
C GLY A 155 6.75 -5.58 -14.28
N CYS A 156 5.95 -5.48 -13.21
CA CYS A 156 6.43 -5.61 -11.84
C CYS A 156 6.75 -7.07 -11.50
N ASP A 157 7.78 -7.27 -10.68
CA ASP A 157 8.15 -8.59 -10.13
C ASP A 157 7.31 -8.98 -8.92
N ALA A 158 6.74 -7.99 -8.23
CA ALA A 158 5.73 -8.20 -7.19
C ALA A 158 4.68 -7.10 -7.22
N LEU A 159 3.45 -7.47 -6.82
CA LEU A 159 2.33 -6.55 -6.65
C LEU A 159 1.69 -6.74 -5.27
N VAL A 160 1.46 -5.62 -4.58
CA VAL A 160 0.55 -5.49 -3.46
C VAL A 160 -0.66 -4.73 -3.98
N LEU A 161 -1.76 -5.43 -4.18
CA LEU A 161 -2.91 -4.95 -4.93
C LEU A 161 -4.16 -4.93 -4.04
N GLU A 162 -4.86 -3.80 -4.04
CA GLU A 162 -6.12 -3.67 -3.33
C GLU A 162 -7.15 -4.70 -3.79
N CYS A 163 -7.77 -5.35 -2.81
CA CYS A 163 -8.98 -6.17 -2.93
C CYS A 163 -9.89 -5.79 -1.77
N ASN A 164 -10.49 -4.59 -1.84
CA ASN A 164 -11.16 -4.05 -0.67
C ASN A 164 -12.43 -4.82 -0.31
N HIS A 165 -13.32 -5.06 -1.26
CA HIS A 165 -14.60 -5.68 -0.95
C HIS A 165 -15.06 -6.68 -2.02
N ASP A 166 -15.89 -7.58 -1.61
CA ASP A 166 -16.77 -8.33 -2.48
C ASP A 166 -18.05 -7.52 -2.69
N GLU A 167 -18.49 -7.37 -3.93
CA GLU A 167 -19.63 -6.52 -4.26
C GLU A 167 -20.92 -7.01 -3.59
N ASP A 168 -21.19 -8.31 -3.60
CA ASP A 168 -22.37 -8.90 -2.98
C ASP A 168 -22.37 -8.71 -1.45
N MET A 169 -21.22 -8.90 -0.80
CA MET A 169 -21.08 -8.66 0.64
C MET A 169 -21.30 -7.19 0.98
N LEU A 170 -20.73 -6.26 0.21
CA LEU A 170 -20.95 -4.83 0.41
C LEU A 170 -22.43 -4.47 0.25
N GLN A 171 -23.09 -4.95 -0.80
CA GLN A 171 -24.49 -4.65 -1.06
C GLN A 171 -25.42 -5.19 0.04
N ARG A 172 -25.16 -6.40 0.54
CA ARG A 172 -25.96 -7.04 1.61
C ARG A 172 -25.52 -6.62 3.01
N GLY A 173 -24.33 -6.05 3.17
CA GLY A 173 -23.76 -5.65 4.46
C GLY A 173 -24.54 -4.53 5.14
N ASN A 174 -24.21 -4.27 6.40
CA ASN A 174 -24.92 -3.32 7.26
C ASN A 174 -24.49 -1.85 7.09
N TYR A 175 -23.61 -1.55 6.15
CA TYR A 175 -23.18 -0.16 5.94
C TYR A 175 -24.35 0.72 5.43
N PRO A 176 -24.42 1.98 5.87
CA PRO A 176 -25.40 2.93 5.34
C PRO A 176 -25.25 3.11 3.82
N PRO A 177 -26.36 3.37 3.08
CA PRO A 177 -26.32 3.49 1.62
C PRO A 177 -25.33 4.51 1.09
N HIS A 178 -25.09 5.63 1.77
CA HIS A 178 -24.13 6.64 1.36
C HIS A 178 -22.68 6.12 1.45
N LEU A 179 -22.36 5.32 2.48
CA LEU A 179 -21.05 4.71 2.64
C LEU A 179 -20.79 3.64 1.59
N LYS A 180 -21.79 2.78 1.29
CA LYS A 180 -21.69 1.80 0.19
C LYS A 180 -21.41 2.49 -1.14
N ARG A 181 -22.14 3.58 -1.46
CA ARG A 181 -21.88 4.36 -2.68
C ARG A 181 -20.50 5.02 -2.71
N ARG A 182 -20.00 5.48 -1.56
CA ARG A 182 -18.64 6.02 -1.46
C ARG A 182 -17.60 4.94 -1.73
N ILE A 183 -17.72 3.78 -1.07
CA ILE A 183 -16.77 2.65 -1.20
C ILE A 183 -16.75 2.14 -2.64
N ALA A 184 -17.91 1.84 -3.24
CA ALA A 184 -18.02 1.32 -4.61
C ALA A 184 -17.87 2.42 -5.69
N GLY A 185 -17.65 3.68 -5.31
CA GLY A 185 -17.53 4.79 -6.25
C GLY A 185 -16.17 4.83 -6.94
N ARG A 186 -16.10 5.56 -8.07
CA ARG A 186 -14.85 5.70 -8.87
C ARG A 186 -13.66 6.31 -8.14
N PHE A 187 -13.86 6.88 -6.97
CA PHE A 187 -12.85 7.41 -6.06
C PHE A 187 -12.85 6.69 -4.71
N GLY A 188 -13.56 5.58 -4.59
CA GLY A 188 -13.57 4.72 -3.41
C GLY A 188 -12.46 3.69 -3.44
N HIS A 189 -12.85 2.40 -3.54
CA HIS A 189 -11.94 1.27 -3.47
C HIS A 189 -12.28 0.21 -4.52
N LEU A 190 -11.28 -0.55 -4.99
CA LEU A 190 -11.51 -1.69 -5.88
C LEU A 190 -12.25 -2.81 -5.16
N ASP A 191 -13.31 -3.31 -5.77
CA ASP A 191 -13.81 -4.63 -5.47
C ASP A 191 -12.90 -5.74 -6.02
N ASN A 192 -13.16 -6.99 -5.61
CA ASN A 192 -12.36 -8.14 -6.03
C ASN A 192 -12.35 -8.34 -7.57
N ALA A 193 -13.47 -8.07 -8.23
CA ALA A 193 -13.59 -8.23 -9.69
C ALA A 193 -12.82 -7.12 -10.43
N ALA A 194 -12.90 -5.87 -9.95
CA ALA A 194 -12.14 -4.76 -10.48
C ALA A 194 -10.62 -4.94 -10.30
N ALA A 195 -10.19 -5.47 -9.14
CA ALA A 195 -8.80 -5.84 -8.89
C ALA A 195 -8.33 -6.94 -9.87
N ALA A 196 -9.13 -7.97 -10.08
CA ALA A 196 -8.86 -9.03 -11.06
C ALA A 196 -8.80 -8.47 -12.50
N ALA A 197 -9.70 -7.56 -12.87
CA ALA A 197 -9.69 -6.91 -14.18
C ALA A 197 -8.42 -6.04 -14.37
N LEU A 198 -7.99 -5.30 -13.34
CA LEU A 198 -6.73 -4.57 -13.39
C LEU A 198 -5.55 -5.54 -13.59
N LEU A 199 -5.44 -6.59 -12.78
CA LEU A 199 -4.37 -7.59 -12.90
C LEU A 199 -4.33 -8.22 -14.30
N SER A 200 -5.49 -8.54 -14.88
CA SER A 200 -5.61 -9.10 -16.24
C SER A 200 -5.12 -8.16 -17.35
N ALA A 201 -5.15 -6.85 -17.11
CA ALA A 201 -4.70 -5.83 -18.05
C ALA A 201 -3.18 -5.56 -17.97
N LEU A 202 -2.47 -6.16 -17.03
CA LEU A 202 -1.03 -5.97 -16.83
C LEU A 202 -0.22 -7.08 -17.52
N ASP A 203 1.01 -6.72 -17.96
CA ASP A 203 2.03 -7.75 -18.19
C ASP A 203 2.54 -8.24 -16.83
N ASN A 204 2.17 -9.46 -16.48
CA ASN A 204 2.48 -10.11 -15.21
C ASN A 204 3.42 -11.32 -15.35
N CYS A 205 4.10 -11.47 -16.50
CA CYS A 205 4.94 -12.64 -16.79
C CYS A 205 6.15 -12.81 -15.85
N LYS A 206 6.58 -11.71 -15.18
CA LYS A 206 7.69 -11.71 -14.22
C LYS A 206 7.23 -11.81 -12.76
N LEU A 207 5.93 -11.90 -12.52
CA LEU A 207 5.37 -11.79 -11.19
C LEU A 207 5.79 -12.97 -10.30
N GLN A 208 6.57 -12.69 -9.26
CA GLN A 208 7.02 -13.65 -8.26
C GLN A 208 6.11 -13.67 -7.02
N HIS A 209 5.49 -12.53 -6.69
CA HIS A 209 4.56 -12.41 -5.57
C HIS A 209 3.38 -11.52 -5.94
N LEU A 210 2.18 -11.98 -5.59
CA LEU A 210 0.95 -11.22 -5.63
C LEU A 210 0.30 -11.26 -4.25
N ILE A 211 0.04 -10.08 -3.68
CA ILE A 211 -0.55 -9.95 -2.35
C ILE A 211 -1.84 -9.15 -2.48
N ALA A 212 -2.97 -9.75 -2.12
CA ALA A 212 -4.22 -9.03 -1.91
C ALA A 212 -4.11 -8.19 -0.62
N ALA A 213 -4.42 -6.91 -0.71
CA ALA A 213 -4.23 -5.97 0.40
C ALA A 213 -5.49 -5.09 0.61
N HIS A 214 -5.51 -4.38 1.72
CA HIS A 214 -6.56 -3.43 2.10
C HIS A 214 -7.97 -4.05 2.11
N LEU A 215 -8.09 -5.30 2.59
CA LEU A 215 -9.37 -6.02 2.64
C LEU A 215 -10.27 -5.43 3.72
N SER A 216 -11.53 -5.19 3.36
CA SER A 216 -12.57 -4.84 4.32
C SER A 216 -12.88 -6.03 5.25
N GLN A 217 -12.76 -5.84 6.55
CA GLN A 217 -13.07 -6.88 7.53
C GLN A 217 -14.56 -7.26 7.57
N GLN A 218 -15.45 -6.41 7.04
CA GLN A 218 -16.89 -6.65 7.05
C GLN A 218 -17.43 -7.10 5.69
N ASN A 219 -16.80 -6.68 4.60
CA ASN A 219 -17.33 -6.84 3.26
C ASN A 219 -16.39 -7.62 2.33
N ASN A 220 -15.44 -8.37 2.89
CA ASN A 220 -14.58 -9.27 2.12
C ASN A 220 -14.11 -10.45 2.97
N THR A 221 -13.55 -11.45 2.29
CA THR A 221 -12.79 -12.53 2.92
C THR A 221 -11.49 -12.78 2.14
N ALA A 222 -10.48 -13.31 2.82
CA ALA A 222 -9.22 -13.68 2.19
C ALA A 222 -9.43 -14.66 1.01
N ASP A 223 -10.36 -15.60 1.15
CA ASP A 223 -10.63 -16.62 0.14
C ASP A 223 -11.27 -16.01 -1.13
N LEU A 224 -12.22 -15.07 -0.97
CA LEU A 224 -12.82 -14.37 -2.11
C LEU A 224 -11.78 -13.55 -2.88
N ALA A 225 -10.92 -12.82 -2.17
CA ALA A 225 -9.83 -12.05 -2.79
C ALA A 225 -8.82 -12.97 -3.51
N ARG A 226 -8.39 -14.06 -2.86
CA ARG A 226 -7.49 -15.06 -3.48
C ARG A 226 -8.10 -15.67 -4.73
N LYS A 227 -9.34 -16.12 -4.65
CA LYS A 227 -10.07 -16.74 -5.77
C LYS A 227 -10.14 -15.80 -6.98
N ALA A 228 -10.46 -14.52 -6.75
CA ALA A 228 -10.56 -13.54 -7.84
C ALA A 228 -9.21 -13.34 -8.55
N LEU A 229 -8.12 -13.17 -7.80
CA LEU A 229 -6.80 -12.92 -8.37
C LEU A 229 -6.17 -14.19 -8.97
N ALA A 230 -6.29 -15.33 -8.30
CA ALA A 230 -5.76 -16.60 -8.79
C ALA A 230 -6.43 -17.04 -10.09
N GLY A 231 -7.72 -16.74 -10.27
CA GLY A 231 -8.46 -17.00 -11.49
C GLY A 231 -7.86 -16.30 -12.72
N VAL A 232 -7.30 -15.10 -12.56
CA VAL A 232 -6.63 -14.36 -13.64
C VAL A 232 -5.32 -15.03 -14.05
N LEU A 233 -4.53 -15.47 -13.06
CA LEU A 233 -3.20 -16.05 -13.30
C LEU A 233 -3.24 -17.55 -13.65
N GLY A 234 -4.40 -18.21 -13.48
CA GLY A 234 -4.52 -19.66 -13.63
C GLY A 234 -3.68 -20.44 -12.61
N CYS A 235 -3.45 -19.88 -11.42
CA CYS A 235 -2.63 -20.47 -10.36
C CYS A 235 -3.48 -20.98 -9.19
N ALA A 236 -2.86 -21.73 -8.28
CA ALA A 236 -3.52 -22.12 -7.02
C ALA A 236 -3.81 -20.90 -6.14
N GLU A 237 -4.99 -20.85 -5.51
CA GLU A 237 -5.39 -19.74 -4.61
C GLU A 237 -4.36 -19.50 -3.49
N ALA A 238 -3.74 -20.57 -2.96
CA ALA A 238 -2.70 -20.47 -1.93
C ALA A 238 -1.42 -19.75 -2.39
N TRP A 239 -1.20 -19.56 -3.69
CA TRP A 239 -0.09 -18.80 -4.22
C TRP A 239 -0.29 -17.29 -4.00
N VAL A 240 -1.54 -16.83 -3.99
CA VAL A 240 -1.87 -15.44 -3.72
C VAL A 240 -1.78 -15.18 -2.22
N GLY A 241 -0.84 -14.32 -1.81
CA GLY A 241 -0.74 -13.87 -0.43
C GLY A 241 -1.88 -12.92 -0.06
N VAL A 242 -2.08 -12.73 1.25
CA VAL A 242 -3.01 -11.72 1.78
C VAL A 242 -2.29 -10.93 2.85
N ALA A 243 -2.41 -9.61 2.80
CA ALA A 243 -1.98 -8.72 3.86
C ALA A 243 -3.11 -8.63 4.90
N ASP A 244 -2.96 -9.36 6.00
CA ASP A 244 -3.91 -9.31 7.11
C ASP A 244 -3.93 -7.95 7.80
N GLN A 245 -5.07 -7.55 8.36
CA GLN A 245 -5.20 -6.25 9.04
C GLN A 245 -4.29 -6.14 10.26
N ASP A 246 -4.18 -7.20 11.04
CA ASP A 246 -3.48 -7.17 12.33
C ASP A 246 -2.08 -7.76 12.25
N GLU A 247 -1.90 -8.85 11.48
CA GLU A 247 -0.64 -9.57 11.38
C GLU A 247 0.20 -9.17 10.16
N GLY A 248 -0.42 -8.58 9.13
CA GLY A 248 0.27 -8.31 7.86
C GLY A 248 0.77 -9.59 7.19
N PHE A 249 2.03 -9.59 6.79
CA PHE A 249 2.78 -10.77 6.32
C PHE A 249 4.28 -10.58 6.54
N GLY A 250 4.99 -11.68 6.72
CA GLY A 250 6.45 -11.70 6.88
C GLY A 250 7.20 -11.41 5.57
N TRP A 251 8.53 -11.32 5.66
CA TRP A 251 9.39 -10.98 4.54
C TRP A 251 9.16 -11.83 3.28
N ARG A 252 9.00 -11.16 2.15
CA ARG A 252 8.98 -11.72 0.79
C ARG A 252 10.18 -11.18 0.03
N ALA A 253 11.05 -12.06 -0.43
CA ALA A 253 12.23 -11.68 -1.20
C ALA A 253 11.99 -11.85 -2.70
N LEU A 254 12.47 -10.90 -3.50
CA LEU A 254 12.53 -11.00 -4.96
C LEU A 254 13.86 -11.60 -5.37
N SER A 255 13.80 -12.61 -6.21
CA SER A 255 14.96 -13.36 -6.71
C SER A 255 15.25 -12.98 -8.17
N LEU A 256 16.51 -13.05 -8.58
CA LEU A 256 16.84 -12.97 -9.99
C LEU A 256 16.29 -14.24 -10.68
N CYS A 257 15.52 -14.05 -11.75
CA CYS A 257 15.09 -15.13 -12.65
C CYS A 257 16.23 -15.52 -13.58
#